data_4293517c9703b9cc89be498868aa7de2
#
_entry.id   4293517c9703b9cc89be498868aa7de2
#
_cell.length_a   1.000
_cell.length_b   1.000
_cell.length_c   1.000
_cell.angle_alpha   90.00
_cell.angle_beta   90.00
_cell.angle_gamma   90.00
#
_symmetry.space_group_name_H-M   'P 1'
#
loop_
_entity.id
_entity.type
_entity.pdbx_description
1 polymer ?
#
loop_
_entity_poly.entity_id
_entity_poly.type
_entity_poly.pdbx_seq_one_letter_code
_entity_poly.pdbx_strand_id
1 'polypeptide(L)'
;MIQSGIPVDVAFFIKVVRDSLNATPRYYRTDGTPEKRKFRQQEYIETIREIQGKTEKIRTKYEALLAFDDILIQGGYVERKTYGISGATLSATQKGIDNPTVTNRLVRALHFSSEMDYERRIVREAARRQFGAAPAAKNATAKRNGKKRFIPEQLEHVRRTGPDYRNGWDVTGQDYIDAFGFRGGEYGNWMSQDDRRESMNMGYEALKDLAAVLQISEKDISYQGALSIAFGARGSGNAVAHYEPLRKVINLTKMRGAGSLAHEWWHGLDDYLGTMMGANGMLSENPRLYAPFQKLIDTMKYKPASEEQISAQAKSATAMYRANGERLLDSVMWYPIQRLNDGKVMEAYEELKKEFLSGKVGSVEKISAFRKKAAGRVIPKQDREKLEVYERLLVSENTVSAKPMTQRTDFYRNSIRMGRECQKDGGYWESNTEMTARAFACYVKDRLPFVSDYLAGHADCACTMVAGKSGEMEVLKAFPVGDERQAINNVFDEIFDELKKEGILHFNDHPNYIKRERVQNHPEITMIPDVKYSKQLSFSDLGII
;
A
#
# COMPACT_ATOMS: atom_id res chain seq x y z
N MET A 1 25.94 -22.88 -17.05
CA MET A 1 25.78 -22.06 -18.28
C MET A 1 27.06 -21.30 -18.63
N ILE A 2 27.60 -20.46 -17.79
CA ILE A 2 28.85 -19.72 -18.10
C ILE A 2 30.06 -20.68 -18.23
N GLN A 3 30.13 -21.69 -17.37
CA GLN A 3 31.14 -22.78 -17.48
C GLN A 3 31.03 -23.64 -18.75
N SER A 4 29.92 -23.58 -19.49
CA SER A 4 29.68 -24.28 -20.75
C SER A 4 29.88 -23.39 -21.98
N GLY A 5 30.60 -22.29 -21.87
CA GLY A 5 31.00 -21.43 -23.00
C GLY A 5 29.92 -20.48 -23.53
N ILE A 6 28.80 -20.32 -22.82
CA ILE A 6 27.75 -19.36 -23.20
C ILE A 6 28.21 -17.94 -22.83
N PRO A 7 28.12 -16.95 -23.73
CA PRO A 7 28.42 -15.55 -23.41
C PRO A 7 27.68 -15.05 -22.17
N VAL A 8 28.33 -14.19 -21.39
CA VAL A 8 27.82 -13.71 -20.10
C VAL A 8 26.48 -12.98 -20.22
N ASP A 9 26.33 -12.17 -21.26
CA ASP A 9 25.09 -11.44 -21.57
C ASP A 9 23.96 -12.41 -21.94
N VAL A 10 24.24 -13.45 -22.74
CA VAL A 10 23.26 -14.48 -23.10
C VAL A 10 22.83 -15.27 -21.87
N ALA A 11 23.78 -15.66 -21.02
CA ALA A 11 23.47 -16.36 -19.78
C ALA A 11 22.65 -15.48 -18.81
N PHE A 12 22.92 -14.18 -18.79
CA PHE A 12 22.13 -13.21 -18.03
C PHE A 12 20.73 -13.02 -18.62
N PHE A 13 20.60 -12.96 -19.95
CA PHE A 13 19.30 -12.92 -20.63
C PHE A 13 18.46 -14.15 -20.27
N ILE A 14 19.01 -15.36 -20.37
CA ILE A 14 18.32 -16.61 -19.99
C ILE A 14 17.85 -16.54 -18.53
N LYS A 15 18.68 -16.01 -17.63
CA LYS A 15 18.30 -15.79 -16.23
C LYS A 15 17.13 -14.81 -16.09
N VAL A 16 17.14 -13.68 -16.81
CA VAL A 16 16.06 -12.70 -16.78
C VAL A 16 14.75 -13.31 -17.25
N VAL A 17 14.75 -14.08 -18.33
CA VAL A 17 13.57 -14.78 -18.81
C VAL A 17 13.07 -15.79 -17.78
N ARG A 18 13.98 -16.61 -17.23
CA ARG A 18 13.66 -17.60 -16.21
C ARG A 18 13.06 -16.95 -14.95
N ASP A 19 13.66 -15.88 -14.45
CA ASP A 19 13.18 -15.17 -13.29
C ASP A 19 11.78 -14.55 -13.54
N SER A 20 11.50 -14.14 -14.78
CA SER A 20 10.18 -13.62 -15.15
C SER A 20 9.07 -14.69 -15.12
N LEU A 21 9.43 -15.96 -15.26
CA LEU A 21 8.51 -17.11 -15.26
C LEU A 21 8.29 -17.74 -13.87
N ASN A 22 9.14 -17.44 -12.90
CA ASN A 22 9.09 -18.04 -11.55
C ASN A 22 7.92 -17.55 -10.67
N ALA A 23 7.04 -16.71 -11.19
CA ALA A 23 5.87 -16.30 -10.43
C ALA A 23 4.79 -17.38 -10.50
N THR A 24 4.36 -17.83 -9.35
CA THR A 24 3.19 -18.68 -9.21
C THR A 24 2.01 -18.03 -9.94
N PRO A 25 1.22 -18.79 -10.72
CA PRO A 25 0.07 -18.24 -11.39
C PRO A 25 -0.86 -17.65 -10.33
N ARG A 26 -1.23 -16.39 -10.49
CA ARG A 26 -2.35 -15.85 -9.73
C ARG A 26 -3.55 -16.66 -10.22
N TYR A 27 -4.20 -17.36 -9.30
CA TYR A 27 -5.41 -18.09 -9.60
C TYR A 27 -6.44 -17.10 -10.14
N TYR A 28 -6.73 -17.20 -11.44
CA TYR A 28 -7.79 -16.42 -12.01
C TYR A 28 -9.10 -16.82 -11.33
N ARG A 29 -9.83 -15.82 -10.88
CA ARG A 29 -11.20 -15.91 -10.47
C ARG A 29 -12.06 -16.38 -11.65
N THR A 30 -12.11 -17.67 -11.90
CA THR A 30 -13.11 -18.19 -12.80
C THR A 30 -13.49 -19.56 -12.34
N ASP A 31 -14.71 -19.64 -11.87
CA ASP A 31 -15.58 -20.79 -11.99
C ASP A 31 -14.96 -22.10 -11.49
N GLY A 32 -14.69 -22.06 -10.35
CA GLY A 32 -13.84 -22.68 -9.46
C GLY A 32 -14.11 -24.12 -9.04
N THR A 33 -14.38 -25.07 -9.90
CA THR A 33 -14.24 -26.45 -9.42
C THR A 33 -12.77 -26.79 -9.21
N PRO A 34 -12.45 -27.62 -8.17
CA PRO A 34 -11.07 -28.04 -7.90
C PRO A 34 -10.39 -28.68 -9.12
N GLU A 35 -11.14 -29.41 -9.96
CA GLU A 35 -10.66 -30.08 -11.15
C GLU A 35 -10.21 -29.08 -12.22
N LYS A 36 -11.00 -28.00 -12.47
CA LYS A 36 -10.64 -26.93 -13.41
C LYS A 36 -9.38 -26.21 -12.97
N ARG A 37 -9.24 -25.96 -11.65
CA ARG A 37 -8.03 -25.33 -11.09
C ARG A 37 -6.80 -26.20 -11.29
N LYS A 38 -6.91 -27.51 -11.03
CA LYS A 38 -5.83 -28.48 -11.22
C LYS A 38 -5.42 -28.58 -12.69
N PHE A 39 -6.39 -28.62 -13.60
CA PHE A 39 -6.14 -28.65 -15.04
C PHE A 39 -5.36 -27.42 -15.50
N ARG A 40 -5.80 -26.20 -15.12
CA ARG A 40 -5.10 -24.95 -15.49
C ARG A 40 -3.72 -24.83 -14.86
N GLN A 41 -3.54 -25.35 -13.65
CA GLN A 41 -2.21 -25.43 -13.03
C GLN A 41 -1.28 -26.32 -13.82
N GLN A 42 -1.78 -27.44 -14.32
CA GLN A 42 -1.04 -28.37 -15.16
C GLN A 42 -0.64 -27.71 -16.49
N GLU A 43 -1.58 -27.11 -17.20
CA GLU A 43 -1.32 -26.35 -18.43
C GLU A 43 -0.27 -25.25 -18.22
N TYR A 44 -0.34 -24.53 -17.13
CA TYR A 44 0.64 -23.50 -16.80
C TYR A 44 2.03 -24.09 -16.59
N ILE A 45 2.16 -25.20 -15.88
CA ILE A 45 3.44 -25.88 -15.64
C ILE A 45 4.02 -26.39 -16.98
N GLU A 46 3.20 -26.95 -17.84
CA GLU A 46 3.61 -27.41 -19.17
C GLU A 46 4.09 -26.25 -20.04
N THR A 47 3.33 -25.15 -20.05
CA THR A 47 3.72 -23.91 -20.73
C THR A 47 5.07 -23.37 -20.25
N ILE A 48 5.29 -23.33 -18.93
CA ILE A 48 6.56 -22.88 -18.34
C ILE A 48 7.72 -23.81 -18.78
N ARG A 49 7.52 -25.12 -18.78
CA ARG A 49 8.53 -26.09 -19.19
C ARG A 49 8.88 -25.95 -20.67
N GLU A 50 7.89 -25.76 -21.55
CA GLU A 50 8.10 -25.51 -22.96
C GLU A 50 8.96 -24.26 -23.17
N ILE A 51 8.60 -23.15 -22.55
CA ILE A 51 9.31 -21.87 -22.68
C ILE A 51 10.73 -21.97 -22.11
N GLN A 52 10.91 -22.61 -20.96
CA GLN A 52 12.24 -22.86 -20.40
C GLN A 52 13.10 -23.71 -21.34
N GLY A 53 12.54 -24.77 -21.90
CA GLY A 53 13.25 -25.64 -22.86
C GLY A 53 13.70 -24.91 -24.13
N LYS A 54 12.87 -23.97 -24.64
CA LYS A 54 13.26 -23.12 -25.79
C LYS A 54 14.33 -22.11 -25.36
N THR A 55 14.18 -21.46 -24.22
CA THR A 55 15.11 -20.45 -23.71
C THR A 55 16.49 -21.05 -23.39
N GLU A 56 16.54 -22.27 -22.87
CA GLU A 56 17.79 -22.96 -22.53
C GLU A 56 18.62 -23.37 -23.76
N LYS A 57 18.04 -23.34 -24.94
CA LYS A 57 18.74 -23.62 -26.21
C LYS A 57 19.48 -22.40 -26.78
N ILE A 58 19.21 -21.22 -26.32
CA ILE A 58 19.81 -19.96 -26.75
C ILE A 58 21.29 -19.94 -26.39
N ARG A 59 22.16 -19.67 -27.38
CA ARG A 59 23.63 -19.67 -27.24
C ARG A 59 24.26 -18.35 -27.64
N THR A 60 23.58 -17.56 -28.48
CA THR A 60 24.12 -16.33 -29.06
C THR A 60 23.23 -15.14 -28.80
N LYS A 61 23.81 -13.95 -28.87
CA LYS A 61 23.06 -12.67 -28.80
C LYS A 61 22.00 -12.58 -29.89
N TYR A 62 22.30 -13.08 -31.09
CA TYR A 62 21.37 -13.09 -32.21
C TYR A 62 20.11 -13.92 -31.91
N GLU A 63 20.29 -15.13 -31.37
CA GLU A 63 19.18 -15.97 -30.92
C GLU A 63 18.39 -15.32 -29.76
N ALA A 64 19.06 -14.62 -28.87
CA ALA A 64 18.38 -13.89 -27.80
C ALA A 64 17.52 -12.75 -28.34
N LEU A 65 17.93 -12.05 -29.37
CA LEU A 65 17.16 -11.01 -30.05
C LEU A 65 15.95 -11.57 -30.81
N LEU A 66 16.07 -12.79 -31.37
CA LEU A 66 14.96 -13.49 -32.06
C LEU A 66 14.01 -14.22 -31.10
N ALA A 67 14.37 -14.39 -29.85
CA ALA A 67 13.62 -15.16 -28.88
C ALA A 67 12.16 -14.70 -28.69
N PHE A 68 11.87 -13.42 -28.91
CA PHE A 68 10.50 -12.91 -28.90
C PHE A 68 9.64 -13.54 -29.99
N ASP A 69 10.15 -13.57 -31.21
CA ASP A 69 9.43 -14.13 -32.34
C ASP A 69 9.31 -15.68 -32.21
N ASP A 70 10.39 -16.37 -31.83
CA ASP A 70 10.40 -17.81 -31.69
C ASP A 70 9.55 -18.35 -30.54
N ILE A 71 9.51 -17.61 -29.42
CA ILE A 71 8.80 -18.07 -28.22
C ILE A 71 7.36 -17.57 -28.21
N LEU A 72 7.13 -16.27 -28.48
CA LEU A 72 5.80 -15.67 -28.32
C LEU A 72 4.98 -15.65 -29.62
N ILE A 73 5.58 -15.33 -30.76
CA ILE A 73 4.84 -15.26 -32.02
C ILE A 73 4.61 -16.70 -32.57
N GLN A 74 5.69 -17.47 -32.79
CA GLN A 74 5.57 -18.84 -33.26
C GLN A 74 4.93 -19.78 -32.22
N GLY A 75 5.13 -19.48 -30.93
CA GLY A 75 4.45 -20.15 -29.84
C GLY A 75 2.96 -19.87 -29.76
N GLY A 76 2.45 -18.91 -30.53
CA GLY A 76 1.04 -18.56 -30.63
C GLY A 76 0.49 -17.80 -29.43
N TYR A 77 1.31 -17.10 -28.64
CA TYR A 77 0.86 -16.28 -27.52
C TYR A 77 0.54 -14.84 -27.92
N VAL A 78 1.24 -14.33 -28.95
CA VAL A 78 1.13 -12.96 -29.45
C VAL A 78 1.10 -12.99 -30.97
N GLU A 79 0.32 -12.13 -31.59
CA GLU A 79 0.27 -11.91 -33.03
C GLU A 79 0.64 -10.47 -33.39
N ARG A 80 1.23 -10.25 -34.57
CA ARG A 80 1.44 -8.91 -35.13
C ARG A 80 0.25 -8.56 -36.02
N LYS A 81 -0.50 -7.51 -35.64
CA LYS A 81 -1.57 -6.95 -36.47
C LYS A 81 -1.07 -5.68 -37.13
N THR A 82 -1.11 -5.64 -38.45
CA THR A 82 -0.81 -4.45 -39.24
C THR A 82 -2.10 -3.67 -39.48
N TYR A 83 -2.17 -2.46 -38.94
CA TYR A 83 -3.25 -1.52 -39.22
C TYR A 83 -2.74 -0.38 -40.12
N GLY A 84 -3.06 -0.46 -41.42
CA GLY A 84 -2.72 0.62 -42.37
C GLY A 84 -1.23 0.90 -42.54
N ILE A 85 -0.89 2.16 -42.87
CA ILE A 85 0.50 2.59 -43.14
C ILE A 85 1.31 2.86 -41.84
N SER A 86 0.71 2.81 -40.67
CA SER A 86 1.30 3.30 -39.42
C SER A 86 1.81 2.23 -38.44
N GLY A 87 2.28 1.09 -38.93
CA GLY A 87 3.05 0.16 -38.10
C GLY A 87 2.25 -1.05 -37.56
N ALA A 88 3.00 -2.08 -37.19
CA ALA A 88 2.45 -3.31 -36.60
C ALA A 88 2.21 -3.13 -35.09
N THR A 89 1.02 -3.45 -34.63
CA THR A 89 0.70 -3.56 -33.21
C THR A 89 0.75 -5.02 -32.76
N LEU A 90 1.19 -5.24 -31.52
CA LEU A 90 1.18 -6.55 -30.88
C LEU A 90 -0.15 -6.79 -30.17
N SER A 91 -0.81 -7.90 -30.46
CA SER A 91 -2.05 -8.32 -29.81
C SER A 91 -1.88 -9.71 -29.20
N ALA A 92 -2.43 -9.91 -28.00
CA ALA A 92 -2.49 -11.25 -27.42
C ALA A 92 -3.50 -12.11 -28.19
N THR A 93 -3.10 -13.34 -28.54
CA THR A 93 -3.99 -14.37 -29.08
C THR A 93 -4.88 -14.95 -27.98
N GLN A 94 -5.82 -15.85 -28.32
CA GLN A 94 -6.60 -16.56 -27.30
C GLN A 94 -5.71 -17.32 -26.32
N LYS A 95 -4.68 -18.03 -26.82
CA LYS A 95 -3.68 -18.70 -25.96
C LYS A 95 -2.95 -17.71 -25.05
N GLY A 96 -2.64 -16.52 -25.54
CA GLY A 96 -2.01 -15.44 -24.74
C GLY A 96 -2.96 -14.84 -23.71
N ILE A 97 -4.24 -14.70 -24.02
CA ILE A 97 -5.29 -14.25 -23.11
C ILE A 97 -5.51 -15.27 -21.98
N ASP A 98 -5.52 -16.55 -22.33
CA ASP A 98 -5.69 -17.64 -21.36
C ASP A 98 -4.45 -17.81 -20.43
N ASN A 99 -3.28 -17.33 -20.87
CA ASN A 99 -2.03 -17.32 -20.12
C ASN A 99 -1.45 -15.90 -19.90
N PRO A 100 -2.19 -14.95 -19.34
CA PRO A 100 -1.79 -13.54 -19.28
C PRO A 100 -0.55 -13.31 -18.41
N THR A 101 -0.31 -14.13 -17.39
CA THR A 101 0.90 -14.04 -16.56
C THR A 101 2.15 -14.33 -17.39
N VAL A 102 2.10 -15.35 -18.22
CA VAL A 102 3.18 -15.71 -19.15
C VAL A 102 3.34 -14.61 -20.19
N THR A 103 2.26 -14.25 -20.88
CA THR A 103 2.28 -13.29 -21.99
C THR A 103 2.78 -11.91 -21.55
N ASN A 104 2.22 -11.33 -20.49
CA ASN A 104 2.58 -9.98 -20.05
C ASN A 104 4.02 -9.88 -19.52
N ARG A 105 4.53 -10.91 -18.87
CA ARG A 105 5.89 -10.92 -18.33
C ARG A 105 6.92 -11.19 -19.40
N LEU A 106 6.64 -12.15 -20.28
CA LEU A 106 7.57 -12.52 -21.37
C LEU A 106 7.66 -11.44 -22.45
N VAL A 107 6.56 -10.74 -22.77
CA VAL A 107 6.63 -9.58 -23.67
C VAL A 107 7.66 -8.58 -23.17
N ARG A 108 7.67 -8.28 -21.87
CA ARG A 108 8.67 -7.36 -21.29
C ARG A 108 10.08 -7.93 -21.27
N ALA A 109 10.24 -9.23 -21.03
CA ALA A 109 11.55 -9.86 -20.92
C ALA A 109 12.20 -10.10 -22.28
N LEU A 110 11.42 -10.47 -23.29
CA LEU A 110 11.89 -10.91 -24.61
C LEU A 110 11.87 -9.82 -25.68
N HIS A 111 10.96 -8.83 -25.59
CA HIS A 111 10.85 -7.79 -26.62
C HIS A 111 11.94 -6.72 -26.44
N PHE A 112 12.78 -6.59 -27.45
CA PHE A 112 13.76 -5.51 -27.59
C PHE A 112 13.40 -4.67 -28.82
N SER A 113 13.30 -3.37 -28.65
CA SER A 113 12.98 -2.44 -29.73
C SER A 113 14.16 -2.25 -30.70
N SER A 114 15.37 -2.56 -30.27
CA SER A 114 16.61 -2.49 -31.04
C SER A 114 17.72 -3.25 -30.34
N GLU A 115 18.83 -3.45 -31.07
CA GLU A 115 20.04 -4.02 -30.48
C GLU A 115 20.62 -3.15 -29.35
N MET A 116 20.47 -1.82 -29.42
CA MET A 116 20.83 -0.89 -28.34
C MET A 116 19.98 -1.09 -27.09
N ASP A 117 18.72 -1.50 -27.23
CA ASP A 117 17.85 -1.81 -26.09
C ASP A 117 18.31 -3.09 -25.38
N TYR A 118 18.70 -4.11 -26.14
CA TYR A 118 19.35 -5.30 -25.58
C TYR A 118 20.65 -4.94 -24.84
N GLU A 119 21.50 -4.13 -25.47
CA GLU A 119 22.75 -3.66 -24.87
C GLU A 119 22.50 -2.99 -23.50
N ARG A 120 21.53 -2.09 -23.45
CA ARG A 120 21.19 -1.37 -22.22
C ARG A 120 20.60 -2.26 -21.15
N ARG A 121 19.65 -3.12 -21.52
CA ARG A 121 18.85 -3.91 -20.56
C ARG A 121 19.53 -5.20 -20.12
N ILE A 122 20.37 -5.77 -20.96
CA ILE A 122 21.02 -7.06 -20.71
C ILE A 122 22.51 -6.89 -20.47
N VAL A 123 23.27 -6.37 -21.45
CA VAL A 123 24.74 -6.35 -21.36
C VAL A 123 25.23 -5.45 -20.23
N ARG A 124 24.77 -4.19 -20.20
CA ARG A 124 25.17 -3.23 -19.13
C ARG A 124 24.67 -3.66 -17.77
N GLU A 125 23.49 -4.27 -17.70
CA GLU A 125 22.95 -4.74 -16.43
C GLU A 125 23.68 -5.99 -15.93
N ALA A 126 24.07 -6.91 -16.82
CA ALA A 126 24.94 -8.04 -16.47
C ALA A 126 26.29 -7.56 -15.90
N ALA A 127 26.90 -6.59 -16.59
CA ALA A 127 28.15 -5.98 -16.12
C ALA A 127 27.98 -5.25 -14.78
N ARG A 128 26.91 -4.46 -14.62
CA ARG A 128 26.60 -3.76 -13.37
C ARG A 128 26.43 -4.71 -12.19
N ARG A 129 25.82 -5.86 -12.42
CA ARG A 129 25.63 -6.91 -11.41
C ARG A 129 26.83 -7.84 -11.24
N GLN A 130 27.89 -7.64 -12.01
CA GLN A 130 29.05 -8.55 -12.05
C GLN A 130 28.64 -10.02 -12.28
N PHE A 131 27.63 -10.20 -13.13
CA PHE A 131 27.08 -11.52 -13.42
C PHE A 131 28.13 -12.39 -14.10
N GLY A 132 28.40 -13.57 -13.53
CA GLY A 132 29.40 -14.50 -14.05
C GLY A 132 30.84 -14.23 -13.61
N ALA A 133 31.11 -13.18 -12.87
CA ALA A 133 32.41 -13.01 -12.22
C ALA A 133 32.60 -14.11 -11.17
N ALA A 134 33.79 -14.72 -11.17
CA ALA A 134 34.18 -15.61 -10.08
C ALA A 134 34.06 -14.84 -8.75
N PRO A 135 33.63 -15.49 -7.66
CA PRO A 135 33.62 -14.83 -6.37
C PRO A 135 35.03 -14.36 -6.10
N ALA A 136 35.24 -13.05 -6.06
CA ALA A 136 36.52 -12.45 -5.75
C ALA A 136 36.98 -13.05 -4.42
N ALA A 137 38.18 -13.60 -4.38
CA ALA A 137 38.81 -14.00 -3.16
C ALA A 137 38.67 -12.83 -2.20
N LYS A 138 38.18 -13.10 -0.97
CA LYS A 138 37.93 -12.08 0.04
C LYS A 138 39.27 -11.46 0.44
N ASN A 139 39.77 -10.53 -0.35
CA ASN A 139 40.78 -9.59 0.12
C ASN A 139 40.02 -8.53 0.90
N ALA A 140 40.25 -8.55 2.20
CA ALA A 140 39.80 -7.52 3.11
C ALA A 140 40.23 -6.15 2.60
N THR A 141 39.35 -5.17 2.83
CA THR A 141 39.59 -3.73 2.73
C THR A 141 39.59 -3.09 1.33
N ALA A 142 38.37 -2.93 0.77
CA ALA A 142 38.04 -1.68 0.12
C ALA A 142 36.79 -1.11 0.83
N LYS A 143 37.00 -0.13 1.68
CA LYS A 143 35.94 0.68 2.28
C LYS A 143 35.15 1.34 1.12
N ARG A 144 34.03 0.75 0.70
CA ARG A 144 32.99 1.49 0.02
C ARG A 144 32.50 2.53 1.02
N ASN A 145 32.66 3.81 0.70
CA ASN A 145 31.94 4.91 1.32
C ASN A 145 30.44 4.80 0.97
N GLY A 146 29.81 3.70 1.38
CA GLY A 146 28.38 3.61 1.48
C GLY A 146 27.96 4.49 2.66
N LYS A 147 26.95 5.34 2.47
CA LYS A 147 26.28 6.03 3.57
C LYS A 147 26.14 5.04 4.71
N LYS A 148 26.76 5.29 5.86
CA LYS A 148 26.63 4.44 7.05
C LYS A 148 25.14 4.23 7.28
N ARG A 149 24.68 3.00 7.20
CA ARG A 149 23.30 2.68 7.51
C ARG A 149 23.12 3.01 8.98
N PHE A 150 22.20 3.91 9.27
CA PHE A 150 21.86 4.23 10.65
C PHE A 150 21.29 2.94 11.27
N ILE A 151 21.99 2.41 12.25
CA ILE A 151 21.50 1.33 13.12
C ILE A 151 21.11 2.04 14.41
N PRO A 152 19.82 2.00 14.78
CA PRO A 152 19.40 2.55 16.06
C PRO A 152 20.21 1.93 17.21
N GLU A 153 20.57 2.73 18.20
CA GLU A 153 21.37 2.32 19.35
C GLU A 153 20.79 1.08 20.06
N GLN A 154 19.47 1.00 20.16
CA GLN A 154 18.77 -0.15 20.75
C GLN A 154 18.93 -1.46 19.96
N LEU A 155 19.42 -1.40 18.73
CA LEU A 155 19.70 -2.59 17.90
C LEU A 155 21.19 -2.92 17.81
N GLU A 156 22.06 -2.07 18.31
CA GLU A 156 23.48 -2.42 18.53
C GLU A 156 23.61 -3.46 19.62
N HIS A 157 22.74 -3.37 20.65
CA HIS A 157 22.67 -4.30 21.76
C HIS A 157 21.20 -4.66 22.01
N VAL A 158 20.73 -5.75 21.39
CA VAL A 158 19.36 -6.24 21.57
C VAL A 158 19.12 -6.58 23.04
N ARG A 159 18.17 -5.89 23.68
CA ARG A 159 17.84 -6.04 25.09
C ARG A 159 16.45 -6.64 25.27
N ARG A 160 16.32 -7.45 26.28
CA ARG A 160 15.05 -7.92 26.77
C ARG A 160 15.05 -7.96 28.30
N THR A 161 13.96 -7.46 28.92
CA THR A 161 13.79 -7.41 30.38
C THR A 161 12.50 -8.09 30.83
N GLY A 162 11.89 -8.87 29.92
CA GLY A 162 10.67 -9.64 30.20
C GLY A 162 10.93 -10.93 30.99
N PRO A 163 9.87 -11.72 31.26
CA PRO A 163 9.96 -13.01 31.91
C PRO A 163 10.92 -13.96 31.17
N ASP A 164 11.69 -14.76 31.89
CA ASP A 164 12.52 -15.80 31.29
C ASP A 164 11.64 -17.03 30.99
N TYR A 165 11.28 -17.21 29.72
CA TYR A 165 10.45 -18.37 29.29
C TYR A 165 11.29 -19.62 29.04
N ARG A 166 12.61 -19.48 28.97
CA ARG A 166 13.53 -20.58 28.65
C ARG A 166 14.21 -21.19 29.86
N ASN A 167 14.17 -20.51 31.02
CA ASN A 167 14.95 -20.91 32.19
C ASN A 167 16.41 -21.24 31.85
N GLY A 168 17.01 -20.47 30.92
CA GLY A 168 18.43 -20.58 30.52
C GLY A 168 18.75 -21.68 29.50
N TRP A 169 17.78 -22.50 29.02
CA TRP A 169 18.06 -23.51 28.00
C TRP A 169 18.08 -22.92 26.57
N ASP A 170 18.82 -23.58 25.68
CA ASP A 170 18.92 -23.20 24.28
C ASP A 170 17.77 -23.81 23.45
N VAL A 171 17.09 -22.95 22.67
CA VAL A 171 15.92 -23.33 21.87
C VAL A 171 16.35 -24.07 20.60
N THR A 172 15.62 -25.16 20.31
CA THR A 172 15.74 -25.93 19.06
C THR A 172 14.60 -25.62 18.10
N GLY A 173 14.69 -26.08 16.85
CA GLY A 173 13.57 -25.98 15.91
C GLY A 173 12.31 -26.73 16.37
N GLN A 174 12.47 -27.83 17.12
CA GLN A 174 11.36 -28.59 17.66
C GLN A 174 10.57 -27.77 18.69
N ASP A 175 11.25 -26.98 19.52
CA ASP A 175 10.60 -26.14 20.52
C ASP A 175 9.69 -25.08 19.91
N TYR A 176 10.04 -24.57 18.72
CA TYR A 176 9.17 -23.67 17.94
C TYR A 176 7.91 -24.38 17.45
N ILE A 177 8.02 -25.63 17.02
CA ILE A 177 6.88 -26.45 16.61
C ILE A 177 6.00 -26.78 17.83
N ASP A 178 6.63 -27.20 18.92
CA ASP A 178 5.91 -27.62 20.13
C ASP A 178 5.22 -26.45 20.82
N ALA A 179 5.86 -25.29 20.92
CA ALA A 179 5.26 -24.12 21.54
C ALA A 179 4.24 -23.43 20.61
N PHE A 180 4.64 -23.08 19.41
CA PHE A 180 3.84 -22.20 18.54
C PHE A 180 3.10 -22.94 17.42
N GLY A 181 3.43 -24.21 17.15
CA GLY A 181 2.81 -24.98 16.07
C GLY A 181 3.22 -24.52 14.67
N PHE A 182 4.39 -23.90 14.49
CA PHE A 182 4.86 -23.54 13.15
C PHE A 182 4.91 -24.76 12.23
N ARG A 183 4.50 -24.56 10.96
CA ARG A 183 4.53 -25.61 9.94
C ARG A 183 5.94 -26.12 9.64
N GLY A 184 6.96 -25.30 9.86
CA GLY A 184 8.36 -25.64 9.68
C GLY A 184 9.27 -24.44 9.96
N GLY A 185 10.57 -24.72 10.10
CA GLY A 185 11.63 -23.74 10.28
C GLY A 185 12.74 -23.94 9.25
N GLU A 186 13.31 -22.87 8.73
CA GLU A 186 14.47 -22.90 7.83
C GLU A 186 15.63 -22.11 8.42
N TYR A 187 16.84 -22.63 8.24
CA TYR A 187 18.07 -21.99 8.74
C TYR A 187 19.07 -21.78 7.63
N GLY A 188 19.63 -20.58 7.56
CA GLY A 188 20.65 -20.24 6.56
C GLY A 188 22.02 -20.87 6.87
N ASN A 189 22.69 -21.35 5.84
CA ASN A 189 24.02 -21.98 5.96
C ASN A 189 25.15 -20.99 6.26
N TRP A 190 24.90 -19.69 6.20
CA TRP A 190 25.88 -18.63 6.36
C TRP A 190 25.96 -18.04 7.79
N MET A 191 25.07 -18.46 8.67
CA MET A 191 25.13 -18.08 10.10
C MET A 191 26.10 -18.99 10.85
N SER A 192 26.89 -18.41 11.76
CA SER A 192 27.64 -19.21 12.73
C SER A 192 26.67 -19.99 13.64
N GLN A 193 27.14 -21.05 14.27
CA GLN A 193 26.30 -21.82 15.21
C GLN A 193 25.83 -20.96 16.38
N ASP A 194 26.70 -20.07 16.87
CA ASP A 194 26.40 -19.16 17.98
C ASP A 194 25.37 -18.10 17.57
N ASP A 195 25.54 -17.44 16.41
CA ASP A 195 24.56 -16.49 15.89
C ASP A 195 23.18 -17.13 15.71
N ARG A 196 23.15 -18.39 15.26
CA ARG A 196 21.90 -19.15 15.06
C ARG A 196 21.22 -19.39 16.40
N ARG A 197 21.97 -19.92 17.38
CA ARG A 197 21.47 -20.21 18.73
C ARG A 197 20.90 -18.94 19.36
N GLU A 198 21.65 -17.84 19.33
CA GLU A 198 21.23 -16.57 19.89
C GLU A 198 19.96 -16.02 19.22
N SER A 199 19.91 -16.01 17.88
CA SER A 199 18.74 -15.56 17.15
C SER A 199 17.51 -16.42 17.43
N MET A 200 17.66 -17.72 17.58
CA MET A 200 16.58 -18.63 17.96
C MET A 200 16.09 -18.36 19.38
N ASN A 201 16.99 -18.22 20.33
CA ASN A 201 16.66 -17.93 21.72
C ASN A 201 15.88 -16.60 21.83
N MET A 202 16.37 -15.53 21.20
CA MET A 202 15.71 -14.22 21.20
C MET A 202 14.37 -14.24 20.47
N GLY A 203 14.30 -14.92 19.33
CA GLY A 203 13.06 -15.04 18.55
C GLY A 203 11.96 -15.80 19.31
N TYR A 204 12.33 -16.87 20.01
CA TYR A 204 11.41 -17.63 20.86
C TYR A 204 10.81 -16.78 21.97
N GLU A 205 11.68 -16.11 22.74
CA GLU A 205 11.28 -15.19 23.80
C GLU A 205 10.37 -14.07 23.27
N ALA A 206 10.71 -13.49 22.12
CA ALA A 206 9.95 -12.43 21.50
C ALA A 206 8.55 -12.89 21.05
N LEU A 207 8.41 -14.12 20.54
CA LEU A 207 7.11 -14.69 20.18
C LEU A 207 6.24 -15.01 21.41
N LYS A 208 6.85 -15.43 22.51
CA LYS A 208 6.16 -15.56 23.80
C LYS A 208 5.67 -14.20 24.30
N ASP A 209 6.52 -13.14 24.20
CA ASP A 209 6.11 -11.78 24.53
C ASP A 209 4.95 -11.31 23.66
N LEU A 210 4.96 -11.64 22.37
CA LEU A 210 3.87 -11.29 21.46
C LEU A 210 2.55 -11.98 21.83
N ALA A 211 2.59 -13.28 22.11
CA ALA A 211 1.41 -14.01 22.56
C ALA A 211 0.82 -13.42 23.85
N ALA A 212 1.70 -13.05 24.80
CA ALA A 212 1.32 -12.43 26.07
C ALA A 212 0.71 -11.03 25.88
N VAL A 213 1.33 -10.19 25.03
CA VAL A 213 0.80 -8.84 24.71
C VAL A 213 -0.60 -8.91 24.11
N LEU A 214 -0.81 -9.84 23.18
CA LEU A 214 -2.08 -10.01 22.50
C LEU A 214 -3.10 -10.82 23.32
N GLN A 215 -2.65 -11.43 24.41
CA GLN A 215 -3.46 -12.37 25.22
C GLN A 215 -4.10 -13.45 24.35
N ILE A 216 -3.29 -14.10 23.54
CA ILE A 216 -3.71 -15.19 22.65
C ILE A 216 -2.94 -16.47 22.96
N SER A 217 -3.49 -17.61 22.51
CA SER A 217 -2.81 -18.89 22.56
C SER A 217 -1.48 -18.81 21.80
N GLU A 218 -0.45 -19.46 22.32
CA GLU A 218 0.85 -19.53 21.63
C GLU A 218 0.73 -20.21 20.25
N LYS A 219 -0.24 -21.10 20.06
CA LYS A 219 -0.52 -21.73 18.76
C LYS A 219 -1.07 -20.74 17.73
N ASP A 220 -1.72 -19.67 18.17
CA ASP A 220 -2.20 -18.62 17.27
C ASP A 220 -1.06 -17.77 16.69
N ILE A 221 0.12 -17.79 17.28
CA ILE A 221 1.32 -17.14 16.73
C ILE A 221 1.66 -17.69 15.34
N SER A 222 1.37 -18.97 15.08
CA SER A 222 1.55 -19.57 13.75
C SER A 222 0.27 -19.63 12.92
N TYR A 223 -0.83 -18.98 13.38
CA TYR A 223 -2.15 -19.09 12.76
C TYR A 223 -2.57 -20.54 12.61
N GLN A 224 -2.48 -21.29 13.71
CA GLN A 224 -2.80 -22.72 13.80
C GLN A 224 -2.01 -23.56 12.78
N GLY A 225 -0.72 -23.25 12.61
CA GLY A 225 0.20 -23.98 11.73
C GLY A 225 0.22 -23.51 10.27
N ALA A 226 -0.46 -22.43 9.94
CA ALA A 226 -0.39 -21.87 8.57
C ALA A 226 0.94 -21.15 8.29
N LEU A 227 1.65 -20.67 9.32
CA LEU A 227 2.88 -19.89 9.22
C LEU A 227 4.12 -20.76 9.38
N SER A 228 5.21 -20.36 8.72
CA SER A 228 6.57 -20.87 8.93
C SER A 228 7.51 -19.72 9.30
N ILE A 229 8.64 -20.04 9.91
CA ILE A 229 9.65 -19.06 10.29
C ILE A 229 11.02 -19.44 9.73
N ALA A 230 11.82 -18.48 9.34
CA ALA A 230 13.16 -18.70 8.80
C ALA A 230 14.17 -17.70 9.41
N PHE A 231 15.32 -18.21 9.82
CA PHE A 231 16.40 -17.43 10.36
C PHE A 231 17.58 -17.43 9.38
N GLY A 232 17.81 -16.29 8.73
CA GLY A 232 18.91 -16.10 7.80
C GLY A 232 18.93 -17.04 6.59
N ALA A 233 17.86 -17.77 6.31
CA ALA A 233 17.81 -18.74 5.22
C ALA A 233 17.58 -18.10 3.86
N ARG A 234 16.97 -16.93 3.82
CA ARG A 234 16.48 -16.31 2.60
C ARG A 234 16.81 -14.82 2.59
N GLY A 235 17.13 -14.29 1.44
CA GLY A 235 17.36 -12.88 1.20
C GLY A 235 18.68 -12.60 0.51
N SER A 236 18.61 -12.16 -0.75
CA SER A 236 19.76 -11.63 -1.52
C SER A 236 19.79 -10.11 -1.54
N GLY A 237 18.96 -9.45 -0.73
CA GLY A 237 18.72 -8.01 -0.77
C GLY A 237 19.15 -7.27 0.49
N ASN A 238 18.85 -5.98 0.51
CA ASN A 238 19.04 -5.09 1.64
C ASN A 238 17.91 -5.18 2.70
N ALA A 239 16.97 -6.12 2.55
CA ALA A 239 15.89 -6.29 3.49
C ALA A 239 16.41 -6.77 4.85
N VAL A 240 15.88 -6.18 5.90
CA VAL A 240 16.23 -6.48 7.29
C VAL A 240 15.48 -7.73 7.75
N ALA A 241 14.21 -7.80 7.40
CA ALA A 241 13.31 -8.92 7.54
C ALA A 241 12.27 -8.83 6.41
N HIS A 242 11.51 -9.87 6.15
CA HIS A 242 10.38 -9.82 5.23
C HIS A 242 9.46 -11.02 5.41
N TYR A 243 8.18 -10.79 5.22
CA TYR A 243 7.17 -11.83 5.07
C TYR A 243 7.04 -12.25 3.60
N GLU A 244 7.01 -13.56 3.34
CA GLU A 244 6.76 -14.12 1.99
C GLU A 244 5.32 -14.66 1.88
N PRO A 245 4.36 -13.93 1.28
CA PRO A 245 2.95 -14.33 1.25
C PRO A 245 2.71 -15.68 0.58
N LEU A 246 3.44 -15.97 -0.52
CA LEU A 246 3.27 -17.22 -1.26
C LEU A 246 3.67 -18.47 -0.47
N ARG A 247 4.61 -18.33 0.44
CA ARG A 247 5.12 -19.43 1.25
C ARG A 247 4.63 -19.38 2.69
N LYS A 248 4.03 -18.25 3.07
CA LYS A 248 3.61 -17.95 4.44
C LYS A 248 4.77 -18.15 5.42
N VAL A 249 5.88 -17.44 5.13
CA VAL A 249 7.13 -17.53 5.91
C VAL A 249 7.57 -16.14 6.34
N ILE A 250 7.84 -15.99 7.63
CA ILE A 250 8.57 -14.83 8.15
C ILE A 250 10.06 -15.13 8.04
N ASN A 251 10.79 -14.28 7.34
CA ASN A 251 12.25 -14.36 7.21
C ASN A 251 12.91 -13.28 8.05
N LEU A 252 13.66 -13.69 9.05
CA LEU A 252 14.47 -12.82 9.86
C LEU A 252 15.93 -12.93 9.40
N THR A 253 16.48 -11.85 8.87
CA THR A 253 17.91 -11.85 8.52
C THR A 253 18.73 -11.75 9.80
N LYS A 254 19.99 -12.20 9.78
CA LYS A 254 20.95 -12.16 10.89
C LYS A 254 20.74 -10.87 11.69
N MET A 255 21.25 -10.66 12.83
CA MET A 255 21.17 -9.46 13.73
C MET A 255 20.37 -8.21 13.24
N ARG A 256 20.19 -8.06 11.92
CA ARG A 256 19.42 -6.96 11.31
C ARG A 256 17.91 -7.20 11.33
N GLY A 257 17.47 -8.46 11.45
CA GLY A 257 16.05 -8.80 11.60
C GLY A 257 15.51 -8.56 13.01
N ALA A 258 16.41 -8.37 13.97
CA ALA A 258 16.01 -7.99 15.32
C ALA A 258 15.24 -6.65 15.31
N GLY A 259 14.11 -6.64 16.00
CA GLY A 259 13.25 -5.46 16.10
C GLY A 259 12.15 -5.33 15.05
N SER A 260 12.12 -6.21 14.03
CA SER A 260 11.10 -6.21 13.00
C SER A 260 10.07 -7.33 13.16
N LEU A 261 10.20 -8.20 14.14
CA LEU A 261 9.39 -9.42 14.24
C LEU A 261 7.88 -9.12 14.34
N ALA A 262 7.49 -8.13 15.12
CA ALA A 262 6.08 -7.72 15.20
C ALA A 262 5.55 -7.22 13.85
N HIS A 263 6.34 -6.42 13.12
CA HIS A 263 5.99 -5.92 11.80
C HIS A 263 5.75 -7.06 10.80
N GLU A 264 6.67 -8.03 10.72
CA GLU A 264 6.55 -9.16 9.80
C GLU A 264 5.45 -10.14 10.22
N TRP A 265 5.22 -10.31 11.52
CA TRP A 265 4.13 -11.11 12.02
C TRP A 265 2.77 -10.52 11.64
N TRP A 266 2.65 -9.18 11.68
CA TRP A 266 1.43 -8.52 11.24
C TRP A 266 1.14 -8.76 9.74
N HIS A 267 2.15 -8.71 8.88
CA HIS A 267 1.96 -9.07 7.46
C HIS A 267 1.41 -10.49 7.31
N GLY A 268 1.89 -11.42 8.14
CA GLY A 268 1.37 -12.78 8.16
C GLY A 268 -0.08 -12.84 8.58
N LEU A 269 -0.48 -12.11 9.62
CA LEU A 269 -1.88 -12.06 10.09
C LEU A 269 -2.78 -11.39 9.04
N ASP A 270 -2.33 -10.31 8.43
CA ASP A 270 -3.03 -9.58 7.38
C ASP A 270 -3.33 -10.47 6.16
N ASP A 271 -2.36 -11.26 5.71
CA ASP A 271 -2.51 -12.24 4.63
C ASP A 271 -3.40 -13.42 5.06
N TYR A 272 -3.27 -13.91 6.30
CA TYR A 272 -4.10 -14.98 6.83
C TYR A 272 -5.57 -14.56 6.89
N LEU A 273 -5.86 -13.40 7.45
CA LEU A 273 -7.22 -12.85 7.51
C LEU A 273 -7.75 -12.53 6.11
N GLY A 274 -6.92 -11.99 5.22
CA GLY A 274 -7.29 -11.78 3.83
C GLY A 274 -7.73 -13.06 3.14
N THR A 275 -6.98 -14.15 3.37
CA THR A 275 -7.33 -15.48 2.83
C THR A 275 -8.66 -15.99 3.40
N MET A 276 -8.89 -15.85 4.70
CA MET A 276 -10.13 -16.30 5.36
C MET A 276 -11.34 -15.52 4.87
N MET A 277 -11.20 -14.21 4.67
CA MET A 277 -12.29 -13.33 4.25
C MET A 277 -12.45 -13.26 2.72
N GLY A 278 -11.72 -14.07 1.98
CA GLY A 278 -11.83 -14.15 0.52
C GLY A 278 -11.24 -12.95 -0.22
N ALA A 279 -10.32 -12.23 0.39
CA ALA A 279 -9.58 -11.18 -0.28
C ALA A 279 -8.63 -11.74 -1.35
N ASN A 280 -8.35 -10.96 -2.36
CA ASN A 280 -7.29 -11.25 -3.32
C ASN A 280 -5.99 -10.56 -2.85
N GLY A 281 -5.31 -11.14 -1.87
CA GLY A 281 -4.14 -10.59 -1.21
C GLY A 281 -4.40 -10.27 0.26
N MET A 282 -3.68 -9.31 0.80
CA MET A 282 -3.79 -8.92 2.20
C MET A 282 -5.12 -8.21 2.48
N LEU A 283 -5.65 -8.39 3.69
CA LEU A 283 -6.90 -7.76 4.11
C LEU A 283 -6.79 -6.23 4.12
N SER A 284 -5.63 -5.69 4.49
CA SER A 284 -5.35 -4.25 4.45
C SER A 284 -5.46 -3.62 3.05
N GLU A 285 -5.27 -4.40 1.98
CA GLU A 285 -5.52 -3.98 0.60
C GLU A 285 -7.02 -4.02 0.25
N ASN A 286 -7.82 -4.77 1.00
CA ASN A 286 -9.26 -4.96 0.82
C ASN A 286 -10.04 -4.72 2.13
N PRO A 287 -9.83 -3.61 2.83
CA PRO A 287 -10.27 -3.44 4.22
C PRO A 287 -11.80 -3.47 4.40
N ARG A 288 -12.55 -3.17 3.33
CA ARG A 288 -14.03 -3.21 3.35
C ARG A 288 -14.61 -4.61 3.58
N LEU A 289 -13.80 -5.66 3.46
CA LEU A 289 -14.24 -7.04 3.76
C LEU A 289 -14.40 -7.29 5.26
N TYR A 290 -13.77 -6.45 6.10
CA TYR A 290 -13.84 -6.57 7.55
C TYR A 290 -13.89 -5.19 8.19
N ALA A 291 -15.01 -4.85 8.80
CA ALA A 291 -15.26 -3.51 9.31
C ALA A 291 -14.18 -2.97 10.28
N PRO A 292 -13.62 -3.78 11.21
CA PRO A 292 -12.53 -3.32 12.08
C PRO A 292 -11.26 -2.91 11.31
N PHE A 293 -10.93 -3.59 10.20
CA PHE A 293 -9.81 -3.20 9.34
C PHE A 293 -10.09 -1.92 8.56
N GLN A 294 -11.32 -1.74 8.06
CA GLN A 294 -11.69 -0.47 7.45
C GLN A 294 -11.54 0.68 8.44
N LYS A 295 -12.01 0.49 9.68
CA LYS A 295 -11.84 1.48 10.76
C LYS A 295 -10.37 1.77 11.04
N LEU A 296 -9.50 0.74 11.05
CA LEU A 296 -8.06 0.92 11.21
C LEU A 296 -7.46 1.79 10.11
N ILE A 297 -7.77 1.49 8.84
CA ILE A 297 -7.28 2.26 7.69
C ILE A 297 -7.76 3.71 7.76
N ASP A 298 -9.04 3.93 8.08
CA ASP A 298 -9.61 5.26 8.19
C ASP A 298 -8.97 6.06 9.33
N THR A 299 -8.78 5.44 10.50
CA THR A 299 -8.12 6.07 11.67
C THR A 299 -6.66 6.41 11.39
N MET A 300 -5.93 5.56 10.65
CA MET A 300 -4.55 5.84 10.26
C MET A 300 -4.45 6.99 9.26
N LYS A 301 -5.43 7.15 8.37
CA LYS A 301 -5.36 8.11 7.27
C LYS A 301 -6.04 9.43 7.54
N TYR A 302 -7.10 9.43 8.35
CA TYR A 302 -7.96 10.57 8.53
C TYR A 302 -8.26 10.84 10.01
N LYS A 303 -8.30 12.11 10.36
CA LYS A 303 -8.75 12.61 11.66
C LYS A 303 -9.74 13.74 11.47
N PRO A 304 -10.59 14.06 12.45
CA PRO A 304 -11.44 15.24 12.40
C PRO A 304 -10.61 16.49 12.12
N ALA A 305 -11.12 17.37 11.29
CA ALA A 305 -10.51 18.69 11.09
C ALA A 305 -10.76 19.57 12.30
N SER A 306 -9.84 20.50 12.60
CA SER A 306 -10.06 21.48 13.65
C SER A 306 -11.18 22.47 13.25
N GLU A 307 -11.83 23.09 14.24
CA GLU A 307 -12.86 24.10 13.99
C GLU A 307 -12.34 25.26 13.12
N GLU A 308 -11.09 25.66 13.33
CA GLU A 308 -10.43 26.70 12.50
C GLU A 308 -10.30 26.25 11.04
N GLN A 309 -9.90 24.99 10.80
CA GLN A 309 -9.80 24.43 9.46
C GLN A 309 -11.16 24.30 8.78
N ILE A 310 -12.17 23.85 9.53
CA ILE A 310 -13.56 23.76 9.07
C ILE A 310 -14.05 25.17 8.68
N SER A 311 -13.81 26.16 9.54
CA SER A 311 -14.18 27.55 9.28
C SER A 311 -13.44 28.13 8.05
N ALA A 312 -12.13 27.93 7.96
CA ALA A 312 -11.32 28.39 6.82
C ALA A 312 -11.77 27.76 5.50
N GLN A 313 -12.06 26.45 5.49
CA GLN A 313 -12.54 25.77 4.30
C GLN A 313 -13.97 26.18 3.95
N ALA A 314 -14.85 26.36 4.94
CA ALA A 314 -16.20 26.88 4.72
C ALA A 314 -16.14 28.26 4.06
N LYS A 315 -15.29 29.16 4.56
CA LYS A 315 -15.06 30.49 3.95
C LYS A 315 -14.53 30.37 2.51
N SER A 316 -13.54 29.51 2.28
CA SER A 316 -12.97 29.28 0.95
C SER A 316 -13.99 28.67 -0.02
N ALA A 317 -14.75 27.67 0.43
CA ALA A 317 -15.82 27.07 -0.36
C ALA A 317 -16.91 28.07 -0.70
N THR A 318 -17.36 28.85 0.29
CA THR A 318 -18.37 29.90 0.09
C THR A 318 -17.89 30.95 -0.93
N ALA A 319 -16.63 31.37 -0.86
CA ALA A 319 -16.04 32.30 -1.83
C ALA A 319 -16.00 31.69 -3.24
N MET A 320 -15.64 30.42 -3.35
CA MET A 320 -15.61 29.71 -4.64
C MET A 320 -17.03 29.54 -5.23
N TYR A 321 -18.02 29.14 -4.43
CA TYR A 321 -19.40 29.04 -4.88
C TYR A 321 -19.95 30.40 -5.28
N ARG A 322 -19.66 31.45 -4.51
CA ARG A 322 -20.06 32.82 -4.84
C ARG A 322 -19.51 33.25 -6.19
N ALA A 323 -18.21 33.04 -6.42
CA ALA A 323 -17.55 33.37 -7.67
C ALA A 323 -18.09 32.57 -8.86
N ASN A 324 -18.37 31.30 -8.69
CA ASN A 324 -18.95 30.46 -9.76
C ASN A 324 -20.43 30.79 -10.03
N GLY A 325 -21.21 31.05 -8.98
CA GLY A 325 -22.60 31.49 -9.11
C GLY A 325 -22.71 32.85 -9.81
N GLU A 326 -21.85 33.77 -9.45
CA GLU A 326 -21.74 35.08 -10.10
C GLU A 326 -21.40 34.96 -11.59
N ARG A 327 -20.35 34.17 -11.93
CA ARG A 327 -19.98 33.91 -13.33
C ARG A 327 -21.09 33.29 -14.14
N LEU A 328 -21.79 32.30 -13.59
CA LEU A 328 -22.94 31.69 -14.26
C LEU A 328 -24.07 32.69 -14.43
N LEU A 329 -24.38 33.46 -13.39
CA LEU A 329 -25.39 34.49 -13.46
C LEU A 329 -25.07 35.52 -14.54
N ASP A 330 -23.84 36.02 -14.54
CA ASP A 330 -23.39 36.97 -15.57
C ASP A 330 -23.44 36.36 -16.97
N SER A 331 -23.08 35.09 -17.14
CA SER A 331 -23.14 34.42 -18.44
C SER A 331 -24.54 34.34 -19.03
N VAL A 332 -25.53 34.09 -18.18
CA VAL A 332 -26.94 33.97 -18.63
C VAL A 332 -27.67 35.32 -18.69
N MET A 333 -27.21 36.31 -17.97
CA MET A 333 -27.91 37.60 -17.86
C MET A 333 -27.23 38.70 -18.69
N TRP A 334 -25.90 38.74 -18.76
CA TRP A 334 -25.13 39.84 -19.37
C TRP A 334 -25.55 40.13 -20.82
N TYR A 335 -25.47 39.12 -21.68
CA TYR A 335 -25.72 39.31 -23.12
C TYR A 335 -27.17 39.74 -23.46
N PRO A 336 -28.22 39.20 -22.85
CA PRO A 336 -29.57 39.67 -23.08
C PRO A 336 -29.85 41.11 -22.60
N ILE A 337 -29.22 41.50 -21.47
CA ILE A 337 -29.49 42.81 -20.84
C ILE A 337 -28.63 43.91 -21.44
N GLN A 338 -27.37 43.63 -21.71
CA GLN A 338 -26.43 44.61 -22.34
C GLN A 338 -26.96 45.08 -23.69
N ARG A 339 -27.64 44.22 -24.46
CA ARG A 339 -28.21 44.59 -25.75
C ARG A 339 -29.31 45.65 -25.65
N LEU A 340 -29.92 45.80 -24.50
CA LEU A 340 -31.00 46.79 -24.31
C LEU A 340 -30.45 48.21 -24.16
N ASN A 341 -29.20 48.36 -23.80
CA ASN A 341 -28.51 49.64 -23.58
C ASN A 341 -29.27 50.61 -22.68
N ASP A 342 -29.98 50.08 -21.67
CA ASP A 342 -30.81 50.82 -20.72
C ASP A 342 -30.21 50.81 -19.34
N GLY A 343 -29.74 51.97 -18.86
CA GLY A 343 -29.07 52.12 -17.55
C GLY A 343 -29.95 51.68 -16.38
N LYS A 344 -31.28 51.93 -16.44
CA LYS A 344 -32.20 51.53 -15.36
C LYS A 344 -32.38 50.02 -15.28
N VAL A 345 -32.30 49.34 -16.42
CA VAL A 345 -32.34 47.89 -16.48
C VAL A 345 -31.07 47.29 -15.90
N MET A 346 -29.93 47.91 -16.15
CA MET A 346 -28.65 47.51 -15.58
C MET A 346 -28.61 47.70 -14.06
N GLU A 347 -29.04 48.87 -13.54
CA GLU A 347 -29.13 49.12 -12.10
C GLU A 347 -30.01 48.09 -11.39
N ALA A 348 -31.19 47.84 -11.93
CA ALA A 348 -32.10 46.83 -11.37
C ALA A 348 -31.53 45.40 -11.41
N TYR A 349 -30.71 45.07 -12.43
CA TYR A 349 -30.02 43.80 -12.47
C TYR A 349 -28.91 43.72 -11.39
N GLU A 350 -28.13 44.76 -11.20
CA GLU A 350 -27.09 44.79 -10.17
C GLU A 350 -27.66 44.67 -8.74
N GLU A 351 -28.86 45.22 -8.47
CA GLU A 351 -29.55 45.01 -7.21
C GLU A 351 -29.98 43.54 -7.03
N LEU A 352 -30.55 42.92 -8.03
CA LEU A 352 -30.94 41.51 -8.02
C LEU A 352 -29.71 40.59 -7.89
N LYS A 353 -28.61 40.93 -8.55
CA LYS A 353 -27.34 40.24 -8.42
C LYS A 353 -26.80 40.30 -7.00
N LYS A 354 -26.83 41.46 -6.34
CA LYS A 354 -26.46 41.61 -4.92
C LYS A 354 -27.36 40.78 -4.02
N GLU A 355 -28.67 40.75 -4.28
CA GLU A 355 -29.62 39.93 -3.52
C GLU A 355 -29.28 38.44 -3.67
N PHE A 356 -28.96 37.96 -4.87
CA PHE A 356 -28.51 36.58 -5.15
C PHE A 356 -27.20 36.25 -4.40
N LEU A 357 -26.19 37.12 -4.52
CA LEU A 357 -24.89 36.91 -3.89
C LEU A 357 -24.94 36.97 -2.35
N SER A 358 -25.97 37.61 -1.80
CA SER A 358 -26.24 37.59 -0.35
C SER A 358 -26.88 36.27 0.13
N GLY A 359 -27.22 35.37 -0.78
CA GLY A 359 -27.87 34.10 -0.48
C GLY A 359 -29.36 34.23 -0.13
N LYS A 360 -30.05 35.27 -0.62
CA LYS A 360 -31.47 35.42 -0.36
C LYS A 360 -32.29 34.44 -1.20
N VAL A 361 -33.01 33.56 -0.52
CA VAL A 361 -33.85 32.54 -1.14
C VAL A 361 -34.91 33.16 -2.08
N GLY A 362 -35.05 32.59 -3.26
CA GLY A 362 -35.98 33.06 -4.30
C GLY A 362 -35.39 34.15 -5.20
N SER A 363 -34.12 34.51 -5.05
CA SER A 363 -33.44 35.49 -5.91
C SER A 363 -33.38 35.01 -7.37
N VAL A 364 -33.17 33.71 -7.60
CA VAL A 364 -33.10 33.12 -8.95
C VAL A 364 -34.44 33.23 -9.68
N GLU A 365 -35.56 33.05 -8.96
CA GLU A 365 -36.90 33.23 -9.55
C GLU A 365 -37.12 34.69 -9.92
N LYS A 366 -36.78 35.64 -9.07
CA LYS A 366 -36.87 37.07 -9.36
C LYS A 366 -36.02 37.47 -10.56
N ILE A 367 -34.78 37.00 -10.63
CA ILE A 367 -33.87 37.24 -11.76
C ILE A 367 -34.45 36.62 -13.05
N SER A 368 -35.01 35.42 -12.99
CA SER A 368 -35.64 34.78 -14.15
C SER A 368 -36.86 35.55 -14.65
N ALA A 369 -37.73 36.02 -13.72
CA ALA A 369 -38.85 36.87 -14.03
C ALA A 369 -38.43 38.21 -14.61
N PHE A 370 -37.39 38.85 -14.03
CA PHE A 370 -36.83 40.09 -14.53
C PHE A 370 -36.28 39.94 -15.95
N ARG A 371 -35.51 38.88 -16.24
CA ARG A 371 -34.98 38.59 -17.57
C ARG A 371 -36.13 38.40 -18.60
N LYS A 372 -37.18 37.69 -18.21
CA LYS A 372 -38.35 37.53 -19.07
C LYS A 372 -39.00 38.87 -19.39
N LYS A 373 -39.15 39.75 -18.38
CA LYS A 373 -39.78 41.07 -18.56
C LYS A 373 -38.89 42.01 -19.39
N ALA A 374 -37.58 42.04 -19.11
CA ALA A 374 -36.66 42.96 -19.78
C ALA A 374 -36.24 42.49 -21.17
N ALA A 375 -35.95 41.21 -21.39
CA ALA A 375 -35.42 40.67 -22.63
C ALA A 375 -36.30 39.67 -23.36
N GLY A 376 -37.52 39.43 -22.88
CA GLY A 376 -38.48 38.49 -23.50
C GLY A 376 -38.09 37.01 -23.41
N ARG A 377 -37.03 36.68 -22.64
CA ARG A 377 -36.49 35.31 -22.54
C ARG A 377 -36.34 34.87 -21.09
N VAL A 378 -36.68 33.64 -20.77
CA VAL A 378 -36.42 33.02 -19.47
C VAL A 378 -35.00 32.47 -19.41
N ILE A 379 -34.43 32.28 -18.21
CA ILE A 379 -33.20 31.53 -18.02
C ILE A 379 -33.45 30.09 -18.47
N PRO A 380 -32.53 29.47 -19.23
CA PRO A 380 -32.67 28.06 -19.60
C PRO A 380 -32.82 27.18 -18.35
N LYS A 381 -33.68 26.16 -18.43
CA LYS A 381 -34.03 25.30 -17.27
C LYS A 381 -32.80 24.76 -16.56
N GLN A 382 -31.81 24.28 -17.32
CA GLN A 382 -30.60 23.69 -16.78
C GLN A 382 -29.72 24.73 -16.01
N ASP A 383 -29.62 25.95 -16.54
CA ASP A 383 -28.85 27.02 -15.90
C ASP A 383 -29.58 27.56 -14.66
N ARG A 384 -30.92 27.62 -14.71
CA ARG A 384 -31.74 27.98 -13.57
C ARG A 384 -31.57 26.98 -12.43
N GLU A 385 -31.61 25.67 -12.71
CA GLU A 385 -31.37 24.62 -11.70
C GLU A 385 -30.00 24.74 -11.06
N LYS A 386 -28.96 25.07 -11.84
CA LYS A 386 -27.62 25.33 -11.29
C LYS A 386 -27.60 26.58 -10.39
N LEU A 387 -28.21 27.67 -10.81
CA LEU A 387 -28.29 28.89 -10.01
C LEU A 387 -29.06 28.67 -8.72
N GLU A 388 -30.14 27.91 -8.72
CA GLU A 388 -30.90 27.54 -7.52
C GLU A 388 -30.05 26.68 -6.55
N VAL A 389 -29.13 25.85 -7.06
CA VAL A 389 -28.15 25.12 -6.25
C VAL A 389 -27.18 26.10 -5.59
N TYR A 390 -26.63 27.06 -6.34
CA TYR A 390 -25.75 28.09 -5.78
C TYR A 390 -26.46 28.98 -4.76
N GLU A 391 -27.69 29.39 -5.04
CA GLU A 391 -28.51 30.17 -4.11
C GLU A 391 -28.65 29.45 -2.76
N ARG A 392 -28.98 28.15 -2.79
CA ARG A 392 -29.08 27.32 -1.58
C ARG A 392 -27.76 27.20 -0.84
N LEU A 393 -26.65 27.09 -1.55
CA LEU A 393 -25.31 27.02 -0.95
C LEU A 393 -24.84 28.35 -0.36
N LEU A 394 -25.39 29.49 -0.81
CA LEU A 394 -25.07 30.81 -0.28
C LEU A 394 -25.93 31.19 0.94
N VAL A 395 -27.08 30.52 1.14
CA VAL A 395 -28.08 30.84 2.18
C VAL A 395 -27.57 30.63 3.59
N SER A 396 -26.57 29.79 3.79
CA SER A 396 -26.05 29.60 5.14
C SER A 396 -24.55 29.36 5.14
N GLU A 397 -23.83 30.23 5.80
CA GLU A 397 -22.46 29.93 6.26
C GLU A 397 -22.41 28.60 7.04
N ASN A 398 -23.53 28.22 7.67
CA ASN A 398 -23.69 27.00 8.46
C ASN A 398 -23.97 25.73 7.65
N THR A 399 -24.49 25.78 6.42
CA THR A 399 -24.76 24.55 5.64
C THR A 399 -23.55 23.99 4.94
N VAL A 400 -22.55 24.80 4.64
CA VAL A 400 -21.25 24.29 4.14
C VAL A 400 -20.45 23.68 5.30
N SER A 401 -20.66 24.14 6.54
CA SER A 401 -19.99 23.63 7.75
C SER A 401 -20.60 22.35 8.33
N ALA A 402 -21.78 21.94 7.87
CA ALA A 402 -22.51 20.81 8.46
C ALA A 402 -22.01 19.42 8.05
N LYS A 403 -21.03 19.31 7.17
CA LYS A 403 -20.39 18.02 6.88
C LYS A 403 -19.18 17.88 7.81
N PRO A 404 -19.09 16.77 8.56
CA PRO A 404 -17.88 16.48 9.31
C PRO A 404 -16.72 16.44 8.32
N MET A 405 -15.77 17.34 8.54
CA MET A 405 -14.60 17.43 7.68
C MET A 405 -13.49 16.62 8.30
N THR A 406 -12.91 15.77 7.50
CA THR A 406 -11.72 15.02 7.88
C THR A 406 -10.49 15.63 7.22
N GLN A 407 -9.38 15.60 7.93
CA GLN A 407 -8.06 15.93 7.41
C GLN A 407 -7.17 14.68 7.44
N ARG A 408 -6.13 14.68 6.62
CA ARG A 408 -5.14 13.61 6.69
C ARG A 408 -4.38 13.68 8.00
N THR A 409 -4.16 12.53 8.63
CA THR A 409 -3.29 12.40 9.80
C THR A 409 -1.85 12.80 9.46
N ASP A 410 -1.07 13.13 10.45
CA ASP A 410 0.37 13.39 10.31
C ASP A 410 1.11 12.11 9.91
N PHE A 411 0.70 10.98 10.46
CA PHE A 411 1.23 9.68 10.09
C PHE A 411 1.07 9.41 8.59
N TYR A 412 -0.11 9.63 8.01
CA TYR A 412 -0.34 9.42 6.59
C TYR A 412 0.41 10.46 5.73
N ARG A 413 0.40 11.74 6.11
CA ARG A 413 1.16 12.79 5.42
C ARG A 413 2.65 12.48 5.40
N ASN A 414 3.20 12.06 6.54
CA ASN A 414 4.61 11.71 6.64
C ASN A 414 4.95 10.45 5.84
N SER A 415 4.06 9.45 5.81
CA SER A 415 4.24 8.26 4.97
C SER A 415 4.32 8.62 3.47
N ILE A 416 3.44 9.51 2.98
CA ILE A 416 3.49 10.01 1.60
C ILE A 416 4.81 10.76 1.34
N ARG A 417 5.24 11.62 2.27
CA ARG A 417 6.51 12.36 2.13
C ARG A 417 7.71 11.41 2.12
N MET A 418 7.73 10.41 3.01
CA MET A 418 8.77 9.37 3.02
C MET A 418 8.89 8.65 1.68
N GLY A 419 7.75 8.30 1.05
CA GLY A 419 7.73 7.68 -0.28
C GLY A 419 8.41 8.54 -1.33
N ARG A 420 8.20 9.85 -1.31
CA ARG A 420 8.81 10.80 -2.26
C ARG A 420 10.30 11.00 -2.02
N GLU A 421 10.71 11.19 -0.75
CA GLU A 421 12.09 11.51 -0.39
C GLU A 421 13.03 10.28 -0.47
N CYS A 422 12.52 9.09 -0.14
CA CYS A 422 13.32 7.87 -0.14
C CYS A 422 13.38 7.17 -1.50
N GLN A 423 12.73 7.71 -2.54
CA GLN A 423 12.70 7.17 -3.93
C GLN A 423 12.47 5.64 -3.97
N LYS A 424 11.69 5.12 -3.05
CA LYS A 424 11.25 3.73 -3.12
C LYS A 424 10.05 3.65 -4.06
N ASP A 425 10.23 2.89 -5.12
CA ASP A 425 9.23 2.68 -6.14
C ASP A 425 7.87 2.25 -5.56
N GLY A 426 6.81 2.89 -6.05
CA GLY A 426 5.48 2.33 -6.00
C GLY A 426 4.68 2.49 -4.72
N GLY A 427 4.90 3.55 -3.93
CA GLY A 427 4.00 3.85 -2.82
C GLY A 427 4.18 2.95 -1.60
N TYR A 428 5.38 2.41 -1.39
CA TYR A 428 5.70 1.52 -0.28
C TYR A 428 5.31 2.12 1.08
N TRP A 429 5.76 3.36 1.35
CA TRP A 429 5.57 3.97 2.67
C TRP A 429 4.11 4.31 2.99
N GLU A 430 3.31 4.69 1.98
CA GLU A 430 1.90 5.05 2.12
C GLU A 430 0.93 3.91 1.81
N SER A 431 1.42 2.70 1.48
CA SER A 431 0.57 1.53 1.30
C SER A 431 -0.13 1.14 2.60
N ASN A 432 -1.36 0.68 2.52
CA ASN A 432 -2.09 0.21 3.70
C ASN A 432 -1.33 -0.89 4.44
N THR A 433 -0.78 -1.82 3.69
CA THR A 433 -0.03 -2.97 4.20
C THR A 433 1.14 -2.55 5.08
N GLU A 434 1.96 -1.62 4.60
CA GLU A 434 3.14 -1.16 5.32
C GLU A 434 2.79 -0.21 6.47
N MET A 435 1.76 0.63 6.29
CA MET A 435 1.29 1.52 7.35
C MET A 435 0.71 0.73 8.51
N THR A 436 -0.12 -0.30 8.25
CA THR A 436 -0.68 -1.13 9.32
C THR A 436 0.41 -1.90 10.07
N ALA A 437 1.40 -2.45 9.37
CA ALA A 437 2.49 -3.20 10.00
C ALA A 437 3.39 -2.31 10.88
N ARG A 438 3.71 -1.08 10.45
CA ARG A 438 4.42 -0.12 11.29
C ARG A 438 3.61 0.33 12.49
N ALA A 439 2.31 0.57 12.29
CA ALA A 439 1.42 0.94 13.38
C ALA A 439 1.27 -0.21 14.39
N PHE A 440 1.18 -1.45 13.92
CA PHE A 440 1.13 -2.63 14.77
C PHE A 440 2.42 -2.82 15.58
N ALA A 441 3.59 -2.62 14.98
CA ALA A 441 4.85 -2.65 15.73
C ALA A 441 4.88 -1.62 16.88
N CYS A 442 4.31 -0.43 16.66
CA CYS A 442 4.12 0.58 17.69
C CYS A 442 3.13 0.14 18.77
N TYR A 443 2.01 -0.43 18.37
CA TYR A 443 1.00 -0.98 19.27
C TYR A 443 1.61 -2.03 20.21
N VAL A 444 2.34 -3.01 19.68
CA VAL A 444 3.04 -4.02 20.46
C VAL A 444 4.01 -3.37 21.45
N LYS A 445 4.84 -2.44 20.99
CA LYS A 445 5.79 -1.73 21.84
C LYS A 445 5.11 -0.98 22.99
N ASP A 446 3.97 -0.34 22.72
CA ASP A 446 3.23 0.41 23.73
C ASP A 446 2.52 -0.49 24.75
N ARG A 447 2.12 -1.69 24.34
CA ARG A 447 1.46 -2.66 25.24
C ARG A 447 2.45 -3.50 26.05
N LEU A 448 3.72 -3.58 25.66
CA LEU A 448 4.76 -4.24 26.43
C LEU A 448 5.03 -3.51 27.75
N PRO A 449 4.95 -4.17 28.90
CA PRO A 449 5.32 -3.57 30.19
C PRO A 449 6.84 -3.59 30.43
N PHE A 450 7.61 -4.17 29.51
CA PHE A 450 9.06 -4.34 29.58
C PHE A 450 9.70 -4.16 28.20
N VAL A 451 11.01 -4.17 28.14
CA VAL A 451 11.77 -4.06 26.88
C VAL A 451 11.84 -5.42 26.19
N SER A 452 11.51 -5.46 24.89
CA SER A 452 11.68 -6.62 24.00
C SER A 452 12.14 -6.12 22.62
N ASP A 453 13.43 -5.77 22.52
CA ASP A 453 14.00 -5.14 21.34
C ASP A 453 13.96 -6.05 20.11
N TYR A 454 14.09 -7.38 20.29
CA TYR A 454 14.00 -8.33 19.18
C TYR A 454 12.60 -8.34 18.55
N LEU A 455 11.55 -8.13 19.36
CA LEU A 455 10.16 -8.09 18.90
C LEU A 455 9.82 -6.79 18.17
N ALA A 456 10.06 -5.64 18.80
CA ALA A 456 9.57 -4.35 18.34
C ALA A 456 10.59 -3.21 18.44
N GLY A 457 11.89 -3.52 18.45
CA GLY A 457 12.95 -2.52 18.58
C GLY A 457 13.00 -1.52 17.42
N HIS A 458 12.53 -1.88 16.23
CA HIS A 458 12.44 -0.98 15.07
C HIS A 458 11.25 -0.01 15.14
N ALA A 459 10.29 -0.24 16.00
CA ALA A 459 9.20 0.71 16.19
C ALA A 459 9.77 2.07 16.65
N ASP A 460 9.37 3.14 16.00
CA ASP A 460 9.84 4.53 16.18
C ASP A 460 11.22 4.88 15.58
N CYS A 461 11.91 3.94 14.93
CA CYS A 461 13.29 4.15 14.46
C CYS A 461 13.39 4.65 13.01
N ALA A 462 12.38 4.44 12.18
CA ALA A 462 12.43 4.90 10.80
C ALA A 462 12.10 6.40 10.73
N CYS A 463 13.14 7.17 10.63
CA CYS A 463 13.04 8.59 10.34
C CYS A 463 14.06 8.99 9.26
N THR A 464 13.80 10.09 8.59
CA THR A 464 14.73 10.75 7.69
C THR A 464 14.69 12.25 7.95
N MET A 465 15.77 12.94 7.62
CA MET A 465 15.81 14.39 7.67
C MET A 465 15.54 14.93 6.26
N VAL A 466 14.59 15.83 6.16
CA VAL A 466 14.20 16.48 4.90
C VAL A 466 14.26 17.99 5.05
N ALA A 467 14.52 18.70 3.96
CA ALA A 467 14.40 20.14 3.97
C ALA A 467 12.91 20.54 4.02
N GLY A 468 12.53 21.28 5.03
CA GLY A 468 11.21 21.89 5.14
C GLY A 468 11.02 23.03 4.13
N LYS A 469 9.80 23.55 4.02
CA LYS A 469 9.47 24.65 3.10
C LYS A 469 10.25 25.94 3.40
N SER A 470 10.67 26.14 4.63
CA SER A 470 11.47 27.27 5.12
C SER A 470 12.99 27.08 4.96
N GLY A 471 13.42 25.90 4.47
CA GLY A 471 14.84 25.54 4.38
C GLY A 471 15.42 24.94 5.67
N GLU A 472 14.63 24.85 6.75
CA GLU A 472 15.01 24.15 7.98
C GLU A 472 14.96 22.63 7.79
N MET A 473 15.83 21.92 8.51
CA MET A 473 15.83 20.46 8.49
C MET A 473 14.75 19.94 9.43
N GLU A 474 13.81 19.19 8.86
CA GLU A 474 12.69 18.58 9.56
C GLU A 474 12.90 17.07 9.68
N VAL A 475 12.63 16.51 10.87
CA VAL A 475 12.65 15.06 11.09
C VAL A 475 11.30 14.47 10.65
N LEU A 476 11.32 13.66 9.62
CA LEU A 476 10.16 12.97 9.10
C LEU A 476 10.07 11.57 9.74
N LYS A 477 9.00 11.30 10.47
CA LYS A 477 8.76 10.01 11.14
C LYS A 477 7.77 9.17 10.35
N ALA A 478 8.12 7.91 10.11
CA ALA A 478 7.27 6.94 9.40
C ALA A 478 6.35 6.13 10.33
N PHE A 479 6.25 6.50 11.59
CA PHE A 479 5.43 5.85 12.61
C PHE A 479 4.42 6.81 13.20
N PRO A 480 3.24 6.33 13.65
CA PRO A 480 2.28 7.18 14.33
C PRO A 480 2.84 7.67 15.67
N VAL A 481 2.47 8.88 16.07
CA VAL A 481 2.89 9.53 17.32
C VAL A 481 1.70 10.22 18.01
N GLY A 482 1.83 10.46 19.32
CA GLY A 482 0.86 11.23 20.11
C GLY A 482 -0.56 10.64 20.06
N ASP A 483 -1.55 11.51 19.92
CA ASP A 483 -2.97 11.15 19.92
C ASP A 483 -3.36 10.26 18.75
N GLU A 484 -2.74 10.45 17.58
CA GLU A 484 -2.95 9.57 16.42
C GLU A 484 -2.55 8.13 16.75
N ARG A 485 -1.40 7.94 17.42
CA ARG A 485 -0.93 6.63 17.86
C ARG A 485 -1.87 6.00 18.86
N GLN A 486 -2.36 6.78 19.82
CA GLN A 486 -3.30 6.28 20.82
C GLN A 486 -4.64 5.86 20.18
N ALA A 487 -5.16 6.66 19.25
CA ALA A 487 -6.38 6.33 18.52
C ALA A 487 -6.22 5.03 17.72
N ILE A 488 -5.09 4.85 17.04
CA ILE A 488 -4.76 3.65 16.28
C ILE A 488 -4.62 2.43 17.22
N ASN A 489 -3.95 2.58 18.36
CA ASN A 489 -3.81 1.52 19.35
C ASN A 489 -5.17 1.04 19.89
N ASN A 490 -6.12 1.93 20.11
CA ASN A 490 -7.46 1.56 20.54
C ASN A 490 -8.18 0.71 19.47
N VAL A 491 -7.99 1.02 18.20
CA VAL A 491 -8.57 0.21 17.12
C VAL A 491 -7.91 -1.17 17.03
N PHE A 492 -6.61 -1.28 17.29
CA PHE A 492 -5.98 -2.61 17.41
C PHE A 492 -6.55 -3.43 18.56
N ASP A 493 -6.80 -2.81 19.74
CA ASP A 493 -7.48 -3.50 20.85
C ASP A 493 -8.83 -4.06 20.39
N GLU A 494 -9.65 -3.25 19.70
CA GLU A 494 -10.95 -3.68 19.16
C GLU A 494 -10.80 -4.83 18.16
N ILE A 495 -9.82 -4.77 17.25
CA ILE A 495 -9.55 -5.84 16.28
C ILE A 495 -9.24 -7.14 17.00
N PHE A 496 -8.31 -7.14 17.96
CA PHE A 496 -7.93 -8.35 18.68
C PHE A 496 -9.04 -8.87 19.58
N ASP A 497 -9.85 -7.99 20.17
CA ASP A 497 -11.03 -8.41 20.95
C ASP A 497 -12.07 -9.08 20.03
N GLU A 498 -12.32 -8.53 18.83
CA GLU A 498 -13.27 -9.12 17.88
C GLU A 498 -12.76 -10.45 17.31
N LEU A 499 -11.47 -10.55 16.93
CA LEU A 499 -10.86 -11.80 16.45
C LEU A 499 -10.94 -12.92 17.50
N LYS A 500 -10.80 -12.58 18.78
CA LYS A 500 -10.99 -13.54 19.89
C LYS A 500 -12.44 -13.93 20.07
N LYS A 501 -13.36 -13.00 19.96
CA LYS A 501 -14.81 -13.24 20.04
C LYS A 501 -15.31 -14.12 18.88
N GLU A 502 -14.79 -13.91 17.68
CA GLU A 502 -15.08 -14.72 16.50
C GLU A 502 -14.39 -16.10 16.50
N GLY A 503 -13.52 -16.38 17.49
CA GLY A 503 -12.77 -17.63 17.61
C GLY A 503 -11.69 -17.80 16.55
N ILE A 504 -11.28 -16.72 15.87
CA ILE A 504 -10.16 -16.72 14.91
C ILE A 504 -8.83 -16.77 15.67
N LEU A 505 -8.75 -16.06 16.80
CA LEU A 505 -7.68 -16.14 17.78
C LEU A 505 -8.27 -16.62 19.11
N HIS A 506 -7.52 -17.41 19.86
CA HIS A 506 -8.00 -18.02 21.10
C HIS A 506 -7.42 -17.27 22.29
N PHE A 507 -8.30 -16.79 23.16
CA PHE A 507 -7.87 -16.12 24.38
C PHE A 507 -7.01 -17.05 25.24
N ASN A 508 -5.92 -16.52 25.77
CA ASN A 508 -5.10 -17.16 26.78
C ASN A 508 -4.62 -16.12 27.80
N ASP A 509 -4.89 -16.40 29.07
CA ASP A 509 -4.37 -15.58 30.16
C ASP A 509 -2.90 -15.95 30.43
N HIS A 510 -2.02 -14.96 30.31
CA HIS A 510 -0.59 -15.13 30.57
C HIS A 510 -0.29 -14.57 31.96
N PRO A 511 -0.22 -15.40 33.01
CA PRO A 511 -0.15 -14.94 34.41
C PRO A 511 1.10 -14.12 34.74
N ASN A 512 2.16 -14.24 33.95
CA ASN A 512 3.40 -13.48 34.10
C ASN A 512 3.40 -12.16 33.34
N TYR A 513 2.28 -11.80 32.71
CA TYR A 513 2.14 -10.59 31.92
C TYR A 513 1.27 -9.57 32.66
N ILE A 514 1.84 -8.42 33.02
CA ILE A 514 1.11 -7.30 33.62
C ILE A 514 0.64 -6.41 32.48
N LYS A 515 -0.68 -6.42 32.24
CA LYS A 515 -1.30 -5.59 31.20
C LYS A 515 -1.13 -4.10 31.53
N ARG A 516 -0.67 -3.30 30.58
CA ARG A 516 -0.78 -1.85 30.68
C ARG A 516 -2.25 -1.47 30.59
N GLU A 517 -2.73 -0.64 31.52
CA GLU A 517 -4.10 -0.13 31.49
C GLU A 517 -4.35 0.65 30.21
N ARG A 518 -5.53 0.45 29.62
CA ARG A 518 -6.00 1.30 28.52
C ARG A 518 -6.09 2.74 29.04
N VAL A 519 -5.47 3.68 28.36
CA VAL A 519 -5.65 5.09 28.68
C VAL A 519 -7.07 5.48 28.27
N GLN A 520 -7.96 5.56 29.26
CA GLN A 520 -9.38 5.90 29.08
C GLN A 520 -9.59 7.39 28.87
N ASN A 521 -8.91 8.08 27.99
CA ASN A 521 -9.18 9.48 27.76
C ASN A 521 -9.06 9.83 26.28
N HIS A 522 -10.08 9.47 25.50
CA HIS A 522 -10.47 10.29 24.35
C HIS A 522 -11.99 10.21 24.20
N PRO A 523 -12.66 11.34 23.89
CA PRO A 523 -14.07 11.30 23.55
C PRO A 523 -14.24 10.30 22.39
N GLU A 524 -15.18 9.39 22.55
CA GLU A 524 -15.60 8.50 21.47
C GLU A 524 -15.76 9.37 20.21
N ILE A 525 -14.96 9.07 19.20
CA ILE A 525 -15.25 9.56 17.86
C ILE A 525 -16.54 8.84 17.49
N THR A 526 -17.66 9.45 17.83
CA THR A 526 -18.97 8.95 17.48
C THR A 526 -19.00 8.89 15.97
N MET A 527 -18.85 7.68 15.42
CA MET A 527 -19.14 7.42 14.02
C MET A 527 -20.57 7.90 13.80
N ILE A 528 -20.72 8.96 13.04
CA ILE A 528 -22.02 9.50 12.71
C ILE A 528 -22.77 8.38 11.98
N PRO A 529 -23.97 7.99 12.46
CA PRO A 529 -24.71 6.90 11.85
C PRO A 529 -24.93 7.21 10.36
N ASP A 530 -24.89 6.18 9.53
CA ASP A 530 -25.12 6.21 8.10
C ASP A 530 -26.22 7.22 7.71
N VAL A 531 -25.81 8.42 7.37
CA VAL A 531 -26.67 9.36 6.68
C VAL A 531 -26.82 8.79 5.29
N LYS A 532 -27.98 8.23 4.99
CA LYS A 532 -28.37 7.85 3.63
C LYS A 532 -27.92 8.97 2.70
N TYR A 533 -26.97 8.63 1.83
CA TYR A 533 -26.42 9.55 0.85
C TYR A 533 -27.55 10.07 -0.04
N SER A 534 -28.07 11.24 0.28
CA SER A 534 -28.72 12.06 -0.72
C SER A 534 -27.63 12.40 -1.74
N LYS A 535 -27.85 12.06 -3.02
CA LYS A 535 -26.93 12.21 -4.15
C LYS A 535 -25.94 13.35 -3.94
N GLN A 536 -24.69 13.00 -3.75
CA GLN A 536 -23.58 13.94 -3.71
C GLN A 536 -23.40 14.44 -5.15
N LEU A 537 -23.77 15.68 -5.42
CA LEU A 537 -23.53 16.32 -6.70
C LEU A 537 -22.00 16.50 -6.83
N SER A 538 -21.41 15.80 -7.78
CA SER A 538 -20.01 16.00 -8.16
C SER A 538 -19.86 17.24 -9.04
N PHE A 539 -18.65 17.76 -9.20
CA PHE A 539 -18.39 18.86 -10.14
C PHE A 539 -18.75 18.49 -11.57
N SER A 540 -18.66 17.21 -11.96
CA SER A 540 -19.14 16.70 -13.25
C SER A 540 -20.67 16.78 -13.37
N ASP A 541 -21.42 16.62 -12.28
CA ASP A 541 -22.89 16.74 -12.29
C ASP A 541 -23.33 18.20 -12.44
N LEU A 542 -22.45 19.13 -12.15
CA LEU A 542 -22.68 20.58 -12.30
C LEU A 542 -22.15 21.13 -13.63
N GLY A 543 -21.53 20.31 -14.48
CA GLY A 543 -20.99 20.72 -15.76
C GLY A 543 -19.85 21.77 -15.65
N ILE A 544 -19.03 21.68 -14.61
CA ILE A 544 -17.93 22.60 -14.29
C ILE A 544 -16.56 21.92 -14.53
N ILE A 545 -16.49 21.00 -15.45
CA ILE A 545 -15.23 20.53 -16.09
C ILE A 545 -15.52 20.30 -17.56
#